data_d48e12212d7cc8ac2e2f38e19042acbe
#
_entry.id   d48e12212d7cc8ac2e2f38e19042acbe
#
_cell.length_a   1.000
_cell.length_b   1.000
_cell.length_c   1.000
_cell.angle_alpha   90.00
_cell.angle_beta   90.00
_cell.angle_gamma   90.00
#
_symmetry.space_group_name_H-M   'P 1'
#
loop_
_entity.id
_entity.type
_entity.pdbx_description
1 polymer ?
#
loop_
_entity_poly.entity_id
_entity_poly.type
_entity_poly.pdbx_seq_one_letter_code
_entity_poly.pdbx_strand_id
1 'polypeptide(L)'
;MILRYWKEIDAFRTSISLSAGKPEYTFYDGPPFATGLPHYGHILAGTIKDTVTRYAHQTGHKVSRRFGWDCHGLPVEYEIDKALGLNSREEVLAMGIGVYNSHCRSIVQRYTREWETVVTRLGRWIDFENDYRTMDLSFMESVWWVFKTLFDKGLVYRGYKVMPYSTTCATPLSNFEAGLNYKDVTDIAVVVSFPLRDEPNVSLVAWTTTPWTLPSNLALCVNAHLNYVQVRSVADKKIYIVAEMRLTQLFPALRSKKFQQGDEARIYEVLKSFKGAELVGRMYEPLFHFYDSAERRSCAFKVIADEYVTSEAGTGIVHQAPAFGEDDY
;
A
#
# COMPACT_ATOMS: atom_id res chain seq x y z
N MET A 1 -37.54 -19.01 20.25
CA MET A 1 -37.69 -20.33 20.95
C MET A 1 -36.32 -20.95 21.21
N ILE A 2 -35.50 -21.33 20.21
CA ILE A 2 -34.22 -22.04 20.39
C ILE A 2 -33.20 -21.25 21.24
N LEU A 3 -32.94 -19.98 20.96
CA LEU A 3 -31.97 -19.16 21.73
C LEU A 3 -32.36 -19.04 23.22
N ARG A 4 -33.67 -18.96 23.53
CA ARG A 4 -34.16 -18.95 24.91
C ARG A 4 -33.90 -20.31 25.59
N TYR A 5 -34.17 -21.41 24.92
CA TYR A 5 -33.87 -22.74 25.42
C TYR A 5 -32.38 -22.97 25.67
N TRP A 6 -31.52 -22.53 24.73
CA TRP A 6 -30.08 -22.63 24.92
C TRP A 6 -29.58 -21.82 26.12
N LYS A 7 -30.20 -20.64 26.37
CA LYS A 7 -29.89 -19.85 27.56
C LYS A 7 -30.36 -20.55 28.84
N GLU A 8 -31.56 -21.15 28.85
CA GLU A 8 -32.10 -21.85 30.00
C GLU A 8 -31.24 -23.03 30.43
N ILE A 9 -30.69 -23.80 29.49
CA ILE A 9 -29.84 -24.98 29.78
C ILE A 9 -28.34 -24.64 29.78
N ASP A 10 -27.96 -23.38 29.65
CA ASP A 10 -26.56 -22.90 29.47
C ASP A 10 -25.80 -23.77 28.44
N ALA A 11 -26.40 -23.92 27.26
CA ALA A 11 -25.96 -24.88 26.24
C ALA A 11 -24.49 -24.76 25.87
N PHE A 12 -23.96 -23.52 25.70
CA PHE A 12 -22.59 -23.31 25.30
C PHE A 12 -21.60 -23.78 26.39
N ARG A 13 -21.74 -23.31 27.64
CA ARG A 13 -20.85 -23.72 28.73
C ARG A 13 -20.97 -25.20 29.07
N THR A 14 -22.19 -25.70 29.04
CA THR A 14 -22.44 -27.14 29.17
C THR A 14 -21.68 -27.95 28.11
N SER A 15 -21.69 -27.49 26.86
CA SER A 15 -20.95 -28.17 25.77
C SER A 15 -19.44 -28.20 26.01
N ILE A 16 -18.88 -27.12 26.55
CA ILE A 16 -17.45 -27.03 26.91
C ILE A 16 -17.16 -28.04 28.04
N SER A 17 -17.99 -28.07 29.09
CA SER A 17 -17.81 -28.96 30.22
C SER A 17 -17.90 -30.43 29.81
N LEU A 18 -18.87 -30.80 28.99
CA LEU A 18 -19.04 -32.15 28.46
C LEU A 18 -17.93 -32.60 27.50
N SER A 19 -17.16 -31.69 26.98
CA SER A 19 -16.00 -31.98 26.14
C SER A 19 -14.67 -32.06 26.89
N ALA A 20 -14.70 -31.97 28.22
CA ALA A 20 -13.51 -32.17 29.04
C ALA A 20 -12.83 -33.51 28.77
N GLY A 21 -11.51 -33.50 28.60
CA GLY A 21 -10.72 -34.69 28.28
C GLY A 21 -10.73 -35.13 26.81
N LYS A 22 -11.52 -34.50 25.94
CA LYS A 22 -11.45 -34.71 24.49
C LYS A 22 -10.25 -34.05 23.87
N PRO A 23 -9.77 -34.49 22.70
CA PRO A 23 -8.71 -33.78 21.96
C PRO A 23 -9.07 -32.32 21.75
N GLU A 24 -8.09 -31.43 21.93
CA GLU A 24 -8.32 -30.01 21.70
C GLU A 24 -8.30 -29.67 20.21
N TYR A 25 -9.25 -28.86 19.80
CA TYR A 25 -9.25 -28.15 18.52
C TYR A 25 -9.02 -26.67 18.82
N THR A 26 -7.81 -26.19 18.55
CA THR A 26 -7.42 -24.81 18.82
C THR A 26 -8.10 -23.85 17.86
N PHE A 27 -8.74 -22.84 18.40
CA PHE A 27 -9.40 -21.79 17.64
C PHE A 27 -8.97 -20.41 18.17
N TYR A 28 -8.47 -19.58 17.27
CA TYR A 28 -8.21 -18.15 17.53
C TYR A 28 -9.22 -17.30 16.76
N ASP A 29 -9.96 -16.44 17.47
CA ASP A 29 -10.86 -15.50 16.83
C ASP A 29 -10.09 -14.26 16.39
N GLY A 30 -10.25 -13.83 15.15
CA GLY A 30 -9.75 -12.54 14.67
C GLY A 30 -10.61 -11.43 15.29
N PRO A 31 -10.02 -10.56 16.14
CA PRO A 31 -10.78 -9.59 16.91
C PRO A 31 -11.27 -8.46 16.01
N PRO A 32 -12.57 -8.10 16.05
CA PRO A 32 -13.07 -6.91 15.37
C PRO A 32 -12.79 -5.64 16.18
N PHE A 33 -12.85 -4.49 15.51
CA PHE A 33 -12.98 -3.20 16.16
C PHE A 33 -14.43 -2.98 16.62
N ALA A 34 -14.65 -2.58 17.89
CA ALA A 34 -15.97 -2.22 18.41
C ALA A 34 -16.22 -0.70 18.33
N THR A 35 -15.53 0.02 17.45
CA THR A 35 -15.76 1.45 17.15
C THR A 35 -17.02 1.66 16.30
N GLY A 36 -17.48 0.61 15.59
CA GLY A 36 -18.69 0.60 14.78
C GLY A 36 -19.56 -0.63 15.03
N LEU A 37 -20.78 -0.61 14.50
CA LEU A 37 -21.71 -1.75 14.55
C LEU A 37 -21.25 -2.87 13.59
N PRO A 38 -21.64 -4.15 13.87
CA PRO A 38 -21.34 -5.24 12.95
C PRO A 38 -22.05 -5.03 11.60
N HIS A 39 -21.32 -5.29 10.52
CA HIS A 39 -21.84 -5.29 9.16
C HIS A 39 -21.89 -6.71 8.57
N TYR A 40 -22.42 -6.88 7.36
CA TYR A 40 -22.60 -8.19 6.74
C TYR A 40 -21.31 -9.00 6.62
N GLY A 41 -20.16 -8.37 6.39
CA GLY A 41 -18.86 -9.05 6.39
C GLY A 41 -18.53 -9.71 7.72
N HIS A 42 -18.81 -9.04 8.83
CA HIS A 42 -18.65 -9.59 10.17
C HIS A 42 -19.61 -10.75 10.44
N ILE A 43 -20.86 -10.62 9.97
CA ILE A 43 -21.87 -11.69 10.09
C ILE A 43 -21.44 -12.93 9.32
N LEU A 44 -20.96 -12.77 8.08
CA LEU A 44 -20.45 -13.87 7.27
C LEU A 44 -19.26 -14.56 7.94
N ALA A 45 -18.24 -13.78 8.32
CA ALA A 45 -17.06 -14.33 8.99
C ALA A 45 -17.44 -15.05 10.30
N GLY A 46 -18.30 -14.45 11.12
CA GLY A 46 -18.79 -15.04 12.37
C GLY A 46 -19.54 -16.34 12.15
N THR A 47 -20.35 -16.43 11.11
CA THR A 47 -21.09 -17.66 10.74
C THR A 47 -20.15 -18.78 10.31
N ILE A 48 -19.15 -18.48 9.49
CA ILE A 48 -18.12 -19.45 9.06
C ILE A 48 -17.34 -19.95 10.28
N LYS A 49 -16.88 -19.07 11.15
CA LYS A 49 -16.16 -19.40 12.38
C LYS A 49 -16.99 -20.31 13.28
N ASP A 50 -18.27 -20.00 13.50
CA ASP A 50 -19.17 -20.82 14.31
C ASP A 50 -19.41 -22.19 13.68
N THR A 51 -19.61 -22.27 12.38
CA THR A 51 -19.79 -23.53 11.65
C THR A 51 -18.59 -24.46 11.85
N VAL A 52 -17.38 -23.96 11.66
CA VAL A 52 -16.15 -24.77 11.80
C VAL A 52 -15.95 -25.24 13.24
N THR A 53 -16.05 -24.32 14.21
CA THR A 53 -15.83 -24.66 15.63
C THR A 53 -16.93 -25.55 16.20
N ARG A 54 -18.15 -25.38 15.73
CA ARG A 54 -19.29 -26.25 16.10
C ARG A 54 -19.16 -27.65 15.51
N TYR A 55 -18.73 -27.73 14.25
CA TYR A 55 -18.43 -29.02 13.62
C TYR A 55 -17.32 -29.77 14.38
N ALA A 56 -16.22 -29.12 14.69
CA ALA A 56 -15.13 -29.72 15.46
C ALA A 56 -15.61 -30.21 16.83
N HIS A 57 -16.44 -29.45 17.53
CA HIS A 57 -17.05 -29.88 18.78
C HIS A 57 -17.95 -31.11 18.60
N GLN A 58 -18.81 -31.14 17.59
CA GLN A 58 -19.74 -32.25 17.31
C GLN A 58 -19.00 -33.51 16.86
N THR A 59 -17.82 -33.39 16.26
CA THR A 59 -16.97 -34.51 15.86
C THR A 59 -16.01 -34.98 16.96
N GLY A 60 -16.20 -34.50 18.19
CA GLY A 60 -15.55 -35.08 19.37
C GLY A 60 -14.35 -34.26 19.88
N HIS A 61 -14.24 -33.00 19.54
CA HIS A 61 -13.17 -32.15 20.06
C HIS A 61 -13.66 -31.20 21.15
N LYS A 62 -12.76 -30.81 22.04
CA LYS A 62 -12.94 -29.67 22.93
C LYS A 62 -12.49 -28.40 22.17
N VAL A 63 -13.36 -27.42 22.09
CA VAL A 63 -13.08 -26.14 21.39
C VAL A 63 -13.34 -24.98 22.32
N SER A 64 -12.27 -24.40 22.86
CA SER A 64 -12.36 -23.13 23.62
C SER A 64 -12.59 -21.98 22.65
N ARG A 65 -13.60 -21.12 22.90
CA ARG A 65 -13.99 -20.01 22.03
C ARG A 65 -14.10 -18.76 22.88
N ARG A 66 -13.10 -17.88 22.77
CA ARG A 66 -13.10 -16.55 23.40
C ARG A 66 -13.30 -15.48 22.37
N PHE A 67 -14.15 -14.49 22.67
CA PHE A 67 -14.26 -13.29 21.85
C PHE A 67 -13.05 -12.40 22.07
N GLY A 68 -12.69 -11.60 21.08
CA GLY A 68 -11.59 -10.64 21.17
C GLY A 68 -11.96 -9.31 20.58
N TRP A 69 -11.27 -8.26 21.03
CA TRP A 69 -11.45 -6.89 20.55
C TRP A 69 -10.12 -6.32 20.09
N ASP A 70 -10.12 -5.77 18.87
CA ASP A 70 -9.00 -4.97 18.37
C ASP A 70 -9.15 -3.54 18.88
N CYS A 71 -8.10 -3.01 19.52
CA CYS A 71 -8.17 -1.78 20.29
C CYS A 71 -7.16 -0.72 19.88
N HIS A 72 -6.38 -0.93 18.82
CA HIS A 72 -5.28 -0.05 18.42
C HIS A 72 -5.36 0.39 16.97
N GLY A 73 -4.55 1.39 16.66
CA GLY A 73 -4.19 1.79 15.31
C GLY A 73 -5.13 2.79 14.67
N LEU A 74 -4.88 3.03 13.40
CA LEU A 74 -5.49 4.08 12.61
C LEU A 74 -7.03 4.12 12.65
N PRO A 75 -7.77 2.99 12.64
CA PRO A 75 -9.24 3.05 12.71
C PRO A 75 -9.78 3.67 14.01
N VAL A 76 -9.06 3.51 15.13
CA VAL A 76 -9.44 4.12 16.42
C VAL A 76 -9.04 5.59 16.44
N GLU A 77 -7.79 5.88 16.05
CA GLU A 77 -7.22 7.22 16.01
C GLU A 77 -8.02 8.14 15.10
N TYR A 78 -8.35 7.68 13.88
CA TYR A 78 -9.12 8.44 12.91
C TYR A 78 -10.50 8.89 13.46
N GLU A 79 -11.21 8.01 14.18
CA GLU A 79 -12.50 8.36 14.78
C GLU A 79 -12.32 9.41 15.89
N ILE A 80 -11.24 9.35 16.66
CA ILE A 80 -10.95 10.34 17.70
C ILE A 80 -10.49 11.66 17.10
N ASP A 81 -9.61 11.66 16.12
CA ASP A 81 -9.14 12.85 15.41
C ASP A 81 -10.34 13.62 14.83
N LYS A 82 -11.23 12.89 14.17
CA LYS A 82 -12.46 13.46 13.62
C LYS A 82 -13.39 14.02 14.70
N ALA A 83 -13.55 13.32 15.82
CA ALA A 83 -14.43 13.74 16.91
C ALA A 83 -13.90 14.98 17.64
N LEU A 84 -12.58 15.12 17.76
CA LEU A 84 -11.89 16.22 18.44
C LEU A 84 -11.47 17.35 17.49
N GLY A 85 -11.60 17.16 16.17
CA GLY A 85 -11.20 18.15 15.17
C GLY A 85 -9.67 18.27 15.04
N LEU A 86 -8.92 17.21 15.34
CA LEU A 86 -7.46 17.19 15.23
C LEU A 86 -7.06 16.92 13.78
N ASN A 87 -6.10 17.69 13.26
CA ASN A 87 -5.67 17.60 11.87
C ASN A 87 -4.17 17.36 11.72
N SER A 88 -3.43 17.37 12.81
CA SER A 88 -1.97 17.18 12.78
C SER A 88 -1.45 16.45 14.01
N ARG A 89 -0.27 15.84 13.85
CA ARG A 89 0.46 15.21 14.95
C ARG A 89 0.84 16.21 16.04
N GLU A 90 1.13 17.44 15.66
CA GLU A 90 1.49 18.53 16.58
C GLU A 90 0.34 18.85 17.54
N GLU A 91 -0.90 18.84 17.04
CA GLU A 91 -2.11 19.07 17.86
C GLU A 91 -2.31 17.91 18.85
N VAL A 92 -2.07 16.67 18.45
CA VAL A 92 -2.11 15.50 19.34
C VAL A 92 -1.04 15.62 20.44
N LEU A 93 0.19 16.02 20.08
CA LEU A 93 1.27 16.23 21.04
C LEU A 93 0.98 17.38 22.00
N ALA A 94 0.38 18.47 21.53
CA ALA A 94 -0.04 19.61 22.33
C ALA A 94 -1.13 19.24 23.34
N MET A 95 -2.07 18.37 22.97
CA MET A 95 -3.09 17.81 23.87
C MET A 95 -2.47 16.92 24.95
N GLY A 96 -1.39 16.25 24.66
CA GLY A 96 -0.74 15.25 25.48
C GLY A 96 -1.18 13.82 25.21
N ILE A 97 -0.21 12.93 24.97
CA ILE A 97 -0.42 11.53 24.57
C ILE A 97 -1.32 10.77 25.56
N GLY A 98 -1.16 11.02 26.88
CA GLY A 98 -1.99 10.36 27.91
C GLY A 98 -3.47 10.72 27.78
N VAL A 99 -3.79 11.99 27.51
CA VAL A 99 -5.16 12.46 27.30
C VAL A 99 -5.73 11.88 26.02
N TYR A 100 -4.97 11.95 24.92
CA TYR A 100 -5.35 11.37 23.63
C TYR A 100 -5.66 9.88 23.75
N ASN A 101 -4.76 9.10 24.37
CA ASN A 101 -4.97 7.67 24.59
C ASN A 101 -6.21 7.37 25.46
N SER A 102 -6.55 8.25 26.39
CA SER A 102 -7.77 8.11 27.20
C SER A 102 -9.02 8.26 26.33
N HIS A 103 -9.02 9.19 25.38
CA HIS A 103 -10.10 9.31 24.39
C HIS A 103 -10.18 8.06 23.51
N CYS A 104 -9.07 7.56 23.00
CA CYS A 104 -9.05 6.30 22.21
C CYS A 104 -9.64 5.14 23.01
N ARG A 105 -9.22 4.94 24.27
CA ARG A 105 -9.78 3.89 25.13
C ARG A 105 -11.28 4.02 25.35
N SER A 106 -11.82 5.23 25.38
CA SER A 106 -13.25 5.46 25.62
C SER A 106 -14.14 4.94 24.48
N ILE A 107 -13.64 4.89 23.24
CA ILE A 107 -14.44 4.47 22.08
C ILE A 107 -14.27 3.02 21.68
N VAL A 108 -13.13 2.39 22.02
CA VAL A 108 -12.83 1.01 21.57
C VAL A 108 -13.82 -0.03 22.05
N GLN A 109 -14.65 0.29 23.04
CA GLN A 109 -15.69 -0.59 23.58
C GLN A 109 -17.11 -0.04 23.41
N ARG A 110 -17.27 1.01 22.61
CA ARG A 110 -18.57 1.71 22.47
C ARG A 110 -19.72 0.77 22.12
N TYR A 111 -19.49 -0.18 21.22
CA TYR A 111 -20.54 -1.05 20.68
C TYR A 111 -20.42 -2.51 21.10
N THR A 112 -19.68 -2.83 22.16
CA THR A 112 -19.50 -4.22 22.60
C THR A 112 -20.80 -4.93 22.95
N ARG A 113 -21.77 -4.23 23.57
CA ARG A 113 -23.07 -4.78 23.92
C ARG A 113 -23.94 -5.05 22.69
N GLU A 114 -23.92 -4.16 21.73
CA GLU A 114 -24.63 -4.31 20.45
C GLU A 114 -24.04 -5.47 19.67
N TRP A 115 -22.71 -5.62 19.65
CA TRP A 115 -22.03 -6.77 19.06
C TRP A 115 -22.44 -8.09 19.71
N GLU A 116 -22.43 -8.18 21.03
CA GLU A 116 -22.88 -9.35 21.76
C GLU A 116 -24.33 -9.70 21.43
N THR A 117 -25.21 -8.70 21.36
CA THR A 117 -26.60 -8.88 20.98
C THR A 117 -26.76 -9.47 19.58
N VAL A 118 -26.05 -8.94 18.59
CA VAL A 118 -26.09 -9.40 17.21
C VAL A 118 -25.51 -10.81 17.09
N VAL A 119 -24.35 -11.07 17.67
CA VAL A 119 -23.67 -12.38 17.61
C VAL A 119 -24.51 -13.45 18.31
N THR A 120 -25.09 -13.14 19.46
CA THR A 120 -26.00 -14.05 20.16
C THR A 120 -27.27 -14.31 19.35
N ARG A 121 -27.81 -13.28 18.68
CA ARG A 121 -28.98 -13.44 17.81
C ARG A 121 -28.73 -14.37 16.62
N LEU A 122 -27.48 -14.41 16.10
CA LEU A 122 -27.07 -15.34 15.05
C LEU A 122 -26.95 -16.79 15.57
N GLY A 123 -26.96 -16.98 16.89
CA GLY A 123 -26.79 -18.28 17.52
C GLY A 123 -25.34 -18.75 17.63
N ARG A 124 -24.38 -17.85 17.48
CA ARG A 124 -22.96 -18.16 17.63
C ARG A 124 -22.63 -18.48 19.08
N TRP A 125 -21.90 -19.58 19.30
CA TRP A 125 -21.40 -20.02 20.61
C TRP A 125 -19.99 -19.51 20.84
N ILE A 126 -19.86 -18.47 21.67
CA ILE A 126 -18.57 -17.84 22.00
C ILE A 126 -18.67 -17.12 23.35
N ASP A 127 -17.57 -17.09 24.09
CA ASP A 127 -17.47 -16.49 25.41
C ASP A 127 -17.17 -14.98 25.29
N PHE A 128 -18.11 -14.14 25.71
CA PHE A 128 -17.98 -12.70 25.83
C PHE A 128 -17.59 -12.23 27.23
N GLU A 129 -17.75 -13.08 28.26
CA GLU A 129 -17.43 -12.70 29.64
C GLU A 129 -15.93 -12.76 29.90
N ASN A 130 -15.24 -13.74 29.30
CA ASN A 130 -13.79 -13.87 29.35
C ASN A 130 -13.16 -13.42 28.03
N ASP A 131 -13.66 -12.33 27.46
CA ASP A 131 -13.09 -11.73 26.26
C ASP A 131 -11.61 -11.32 26.47
N TYR A 132 -10.89 -11.10 25.39
CA TYR A 132 -9.57 -10.46 25.44
C TYR A 132 -9.58 -9.16 24.65
N ARG A 133 -8.71 -8.24 25.04
CA ARG A 133 -8.53 -6.96 24.36
C ARG A 133 -7.07 -6.78 24.04
N THR A 134 -6.78 -6.37 22.83
CA THR A 134 -5.39 -6.13 22.43
C THR A 134 -4.72 -5.01 23.25
N MET A 135 -5.50 -4.19 23.94
CA MET A 135 -5.03 -3.15 24.88
C MET A 135 -4.77 -3.66 26.31
N ASP A 136 -5.11 -4.92 26.63
CA ASP A 136 -4.82 -5.49 27.95
C ASP A 136 -3.31 -5.62 28.16
N LEU A 137 -2.83 -5.29 29.35
CA LEU A 137 -1.39 -5.29 29.65
C LEU A 137 -0.76 -6.66 29.37
N SER A 138 -1.42 -7.73 29.80
CA SER A 138 -0.95 -9.12 29.56
C SER A 138 -0.87 -9.47 28.08
N PHE A 139 -1.76 -8.93 27.24
CA PHE A 139 -1.71 -9.11 25.78
C PHE A 139 -0.50 -8.38 25.21
N MET A 140 -0.31 -7.10 25.57
CA MET A 140 0.81 -6.29 25.10
C MET A 140 2.17 -6.87 25.54
N GLU A 141 2.29 -7.33 26.78
CA GLU A 141 3.49 -8.00 27.29
C GLU A 141 3.81 -9.26 26.49
N SER A 142 2.78 -10.06 26.16
CA SER A 142 2.94 -11.27 25.34
C SER A 142 3.45 -10.94 23.92
N VAL A 143 2.92 -9.89 23.29
CA VAL A 143 3.38 -9.42 21.97
C VAL A 143 4.84 -8.96 22.06
N TRP A 144 5.20 -8.19 23.06
CA TRP A 144 6.59 -7.73 23.26
C TRP A 144 7.55 -8.87 23.56
N TRP A 145 7.11 -9.87 24.30
CA TRP A 145 7.91 -11.07 24.54
C TRP A 145 8.16 -11.86 23.25
N VAL A 146 7.14 -12.00 22.38
CA VAL A 146 7.31 -12.62 21.06
C VAL A 146 8.30 -11.84 20.22
N PHE A 147 8.14 -10.51 20.13
CA PHE A 147 9.06 -9.65 19.37
C PHE A 147 10.49 -9.79 19.87
N LYS A 148 10.69 -9.70 21.21
CA LYS A 148 12.02 -9.89 21.81
C LYS A 148 12.62 -11.25 21.48
N THR A 149 11.82 -12.31 21.56
CA THR A 149 12.27 -13.66 21.25
C THR A 149 12.73 -13.79 19.80
N LEU A 150 12.00 -13.20 18.86
CA LEU A 150 12.36 -13.17 17.45
C LEU A 150 13.63 -12.34 17.19
N PHE A 151 13.75 -11.20 17.87
CA PHE A 151 14.93 -10.34 17.80
C PHE A 151 16.19 -11.08 18.31
N ASP A 152 16.10 -11.73 19.48
CA ASP A 152 17.20 -12.49 20.07
C ASP A 152 17.64 -13.67 19.18
N LYS A 153 16.72 -14.20 18.35
CA LYS A 153 17.01 -15.23 17.35
C LYS A 153 17.57 -14.69 16.04
N GLY A 154 17.76 -13.38 15.91
CA GLY A 154 18.24 -12.73 14.67
C GLY A 154 17.26 -12.73 13.50
N LEU A 155 15.97 -12.97 13.78
CA LEU A 155 14.91 -13.01 12.77
C LEU A 155 14.29 -11.64 12.50
N VAL A 156 14.61 -10.64 13.32
CA VAL A 156 14.19 -9.24 13.16
C VAL A 156 15.38 -8.41 12.74
N TYR A 157 15.25 -7.69 11.64
CA TYR A 157 16.28 -6.80 11.12
C TYR A 157 15.65 -5.49 10.61
N ARG A 158 16.47 -4.46 10.50
CA ARG A 158 16.06 -3.18 9.92
C ARG A 158 16.15 -3.27 8.41
N GLY A 159 15.05 -3.04 7.73
CA GLY A 159 14.98 -3.00 6.27
C GLY A 159 14.29 -1.74 5.76
N TYR A 160 14.30 -1.57 4.45
CA TYR A 160 13.59 -0.50 3.75
C TYR A 160 12.54 -1.13 2.83
N LYS A 161 11.42 -0.46 2.67
CA LYS A 161 10.34 -0.88 1.78
C LYS A 161 9.58 0.35 1.29
N VAL A 162 9.22 0.36 0.03
CA VAL A 162 8.27 1.36 -0.50
C VAL A 162 6.87 0.99 -0.01
N MET A 163 6.17 1.98 0.55
CA MET A 163 4.83 1.77 1.10
C MET A 163 3.89 2.90 0.68
N PRO A 164 2.58 2.60 0.48
CA PRO A 164 1.57 3.63 0.38
C PRO A 164 1.63 4.55 1.61
N TYR A 165 1.50 5.84 1.41
CA TYR A 165 1.59 6.83 2.48
C TYR A 165 0.42 7.82 2.40
N SER A 166 -0.28 8.00 3.51
CA SER A 166 -1.32 9.02 3.65
C SER A 166 -0.70 10.33 4.13
N THR A 167 -0.76 11.36 3.30
CA THR A 167 -0.32 12.71 3.71
C THR A 167 -1.27 13.34 4.74
N THR A 168 -2.55 12.96 4.72
CA THR A 168 -3.54 13.44 5.69
C THR A 168 -3.33 12.85 7.08
N CYS A 169 -3.12 11.53 7.16
CA CYS A 169 -2.88 10.85 8.43
C CYS A 169 -1.39 10.87 8.84
N ALA A 170 -0.50 11.36 7.96
CA ALA A 170 0.96 11.41 8.16
C ALA A 170 1.56 10.05 8.54
N THR A 171 1.08 8.96 7.93
CA THR A 171 1.49 7.59 8.25
C THR A 171 1.50 6.69 7.01
N PRO A 172 2.37 5.66 6.97
CA PRO A 172 2.24 4.57 6.02
C PRO A 172 0.90 3.83 6.18
N LEU A 173 0.37 3.35 5.07
CA LEU A 173 -0.87 2.57 5.04
C LEU A 173 -0.56 1.09 4.78
N SER A 174 -1.39 0.21 5.34
CA SER A 174 -1.43 -1.19 4.91
C SER A 174 -2.01 -1.30 3.49
N ASN A 175 -1.75 -2.42 2.80
CA ASN A 175 -2.32 -2.66 1.48
C ASN A 175 -3.86 -2.65 1.49
N PHE A 176 -4.46 -3.11 2.59
CA PHE A 176 -5.90 -3.08 2.77
C PHE A 176 -6.44 -1.65 2.86
N GLU A 177 -5.82 -0.80 3.67
CA GLU A 177 -6.21 0.61 3.83
C GLU A 177 -5.98 1.39 2.53
N ALA A 178 -4.84 1.17 1.84
CA ALA A 178 -4.55 1.79 0.56
C ALA A 178 -5.56 1.41 -0.54
N GLY A 179 -6.13 0.19 -0.47
CA GLY A 179 -7.15 -0.30 -1.39
C GLY A 179 -8.56 0.29 -1.20
N LEU A 180 -8.79 1.04 -0.13
CA LEU A 180 -10.12 1.59 0.17
C LEU A 180 -10.41 2.85 -0.65
N ASN A 181 -11.71 3.01 -1.00
CA ASN A 181 -12.25 4.23 -1.61
C ASN A 181 -11.54 4.64 -2.92
N TYR A 182 -11.16 3.68 -3.75
CA TYR A 182 -10.64 3.94 -5.10
C TYR A 182 -11.66 4.67 -5.94
N LYS A 183 -11.20 5.69 -6.67
CA LYS A 183 -12.03 6.44 -7.62
C LYS A 183 -11.15 7.04 -8.72
N ASP A 184 -11.73 7.25 -9.88
CA ASP A 184 -11.07 7.97 -10.97
C ASP A 184 -10.89 9.45 -10.61
N VAL A 185 -9.68 9.94 -10.80
CA VAL A 185 -9.33 11.35 -10.62
C VAL A 185 -8.60 11.86 -11.86
N THR A 186 -8.79 13.14 -12.19
CA THR A 186 -8.02 13.79 -13.24
C THR A 186 -6.73 14.32 -12.64
N ASP A 187 -5.59 13.92 -13.21
CA ASP A 187 -4.28 14.36 -12.78
C ASP A 187 -3.41 14.76 -13.98
N ILE A 188 -2.30 15.46 -13.70
CA ILE A 188 -1.40 16.01 -14.72
C ILE A 188 -0.36 14.97 -15.09
N ALA A 189 -0.23 14.72 -16.41
CA ALA A 189 0.90 13.98 -16.96
C ALA A 189 1.84 14.94 -17.70
N VAL A 190 3.14 14.73 -17.57
CA VAL A 190 4.15 15.56 -18.20
C VAL A 190 5.15 14.74 -19.01
N VAL A 191 5.66 15.35 -20.08
CA VAL A 191 6.80 14.85 -20.85
C VAL A 191 8.00 15.75 -20.53
N VAL A 192 9.10 15.14 -20.08
CA VAL A 192 10.27 15.85 -19.56
C VAL A 192 11.53 15.41 -20.29
N SER A 193 12.39 16.35 -20.61
CA SER A 193 13.68 16.10 -21.27
C SER A 193 14.85 16.19 -20.29
N PHE A 194 15.75 15.22 -20.39
CA PHE A 194 16.97 15.10 -19.58
C PHE A 194 18.19 15.17 -20.51
N PRO A 195 18.94 16.28 -20.53
CA PRO A 195 20.11 16.42 -21.38
C PRO A 195 21.20 15.38 -21.01
N LEU A 196 21.80 14.78 -22.01
CA LEU A 196 22.94 13.88 -21.80
C LEU A 196 24.19 14.70 -21.47
N ARG A 197 25.06 14.19 -20.58
CA ARG A 197 26.29 14.88 -20.20
C ARG A 197 27.36 14.84 -21.29
N ASP A 198 27.46 13.71 -21.97
CA ASP A 198 28.41 13.50 -23.07
C ASP A 198 27.96 14.15 -24.40
N GLU A 199 26.64 14.40 -24.55
CA GLU A 199 26.04 15.05 -25.69
C GLU A 199 24.99 16.09 -25.25
N PRO A 200 25.35 17.30 -24.73
CA PRO A 200 24.42 18.23 -24.11
C PRO A 200 23.27 18.75 -25.02
N ASN A 201 23.43 18.63 -26.34
CA ASN A 201 22.39 18.96 -27.31
C ASN A 201 21.36 17.83 -27.51
N VAL A 202 21.56 16.64 -26.91
CA VAL A 202 20.71 15.47 -27.00
C VAL A 202 20.07 15.24 -25.65
N SER A 203 18.75 15.06 -25.65
CA SER A 203 18.00 14.79 -24.41
C SER A 203 17.25 13.46 -24.48
N LEU A 204 17.32 12.70 -23.42
CA LEU A 204 16.41 11.59 -23.15
C LEU A 204 15.05 12.15 -22.77
N VAL A 205 13.94 11.57 -23.26
CA VAL A 205 12.59 12.07 -23.00
C VAL A 205 11.80 11.03 -22.22
N ALA A 206 11.47 11.36 -20.98
CA ALA A 206 10.61 10.53 -20.12
C ALA A 206 9.21 11.11 -20.01
N TRP A 207 8.22 10.26 -19.76
CA TRP A 207 6.84 10.62 -19.46
C TRP A 207 6.48 10.11 -18.08
N THR A 208 5.76 10.93 -17.30
CA THR A 208 5.27 10.57 -15.98
C THR A 208 3.87 11.10 -15.72
N THR A 209 3.07 10.33 -15.00
CA THR A 209 1.77 10.72 -14.43
C THR A 209 1.89 11.22 -12.99
N THR A 210 3.09 11.17 -12.41
CA THR A 210 3.37 11.60 -11.04
C THR A 210 4.48 12.68 -11.03
N PRO A 211 4.25 13.87 -11.60
CA PRO A 211 5.29 14.89 -11.73
C PRO A 211 5.85 15.38 -10.39
N TRP A 212 5.12 15.20 -9.30
CA TRP A 212 5.55 15.52 -7.94
C TRP A 212 6.72 14.65 -7.46
N THR A 213 7.03 13.52 -8.12
CA THR A 213 8.19 12.68 -7.81
C THR A 213 9.48 13.13 -8.51
N LEU A 214 9.40 14.00 -9.53
CA LEU A 214 10.55 14.48 -10.30
C LEU A 214 11.67 15.09 -9.45
N PRO A 215 11.41 15.85 -8.36
CA PRO A 215 12.47 16.32 -7.47
C PRO A 215 13.33 15.22 -6.86
N SER A 216 12.82 13.98 -6.80
CA SER A 216 13.51 12.80 -6.28
C SER A 216 14.03 11.87 -7.39
N ASN A 217 14.13 12.35 -8.61
CA ASN A 217 14.73 11.60 -9.73
C ASN A 217 16.18 11.21 -9.41
N LEU A 218 16.52 9.92 -9.59
CA LEU A 218 17.87 9.40 -9.40
C LEU A 218 18.38 8.58 -10.59
N ALA A 219 17.49 8.10 -11.46
CA ALA A 219 17.86 7.35 -12.67
C ALA A 219 16.78 7.51 -13.76
N LEU A 220 17.13 7.10 -14.97
CA LEU A 220 16.19 6.86 -16.07
C LEU A 220 16.30 5.39 -16.46
N CYS A 221 15.17 4.69 -16.58
CA CYS A 221 15.13 3.28 -16.96
C CYS A 221 14.66 3.13 -18.41
N VAL A 222 15.35 2.27 -19.15
CA VAL A 222 15.03 1.86 -20.51
C VAL A 222 14.86 0.36 -20.58
N ASN A 223 14.30 -0.18 -21.66
CA ASN A 223 14.35 -1.61 -21.94
C ASN A 223 15.50 -1.89 -22.91
N ALA A 224 16.44 -2.74 -22.52
CA ALA A 224 17.64 -3.06 -23.29
C ALA A 224 17.33 -3.62 -24.69
N HIS A 225 16.18 -4.29 -24.85
CA HIS A 225 15.80 -5.00 -26.07
C HIS A 225 14.95 -4.17 -27.04
N LEU A 226 14.34 -3.07 -26.59
CA LEU A 226 13.57 -2.17 -27.43
C LEU A 226 14.46 -1.35 -28.37
N ASN A 227 13.89 -0.94 -29.51
CA ASN A 227 14.53 0.03 -30.40
C ASN A 227 14.25 1.44 -29.92
N TYR A 228 15.30 2.27 -29.89
CA TYR A 228 15.25 3.68 -29.63
C TYR A 228 15.75 4.46 -30.85
N VAL A 229 15.23 5.65 -31.00
CA VAL A 229 15.63 6.56 -32.08
C VAL A 229 16.09 7.89 -31.51
N GLN A 230 17.15 8.42 -32.08
CA GLN A 230 17.58 9.79 -31.89
C GLN A 230 17.01 10.61 -33.04
N VAL A 231 16.15 11.58 -32.70
CA VAL A 231 15.42 12.38 -33.70
C VAL A 231 15.68 13.87 -33.48
N ARG A 232 15.81 14.61 -34.57
CA ARG A 232 15.81 16.09 -34.54
C ARG A 232 14.41 16.60 -34.79
N SER A 233 13.85 17.33 -33.86
CA SER A 233 12.57 18.01 -34.04
C SER A 233 12.73 19.22 -35.02
N VAL A 234 11.82 19.31 -35.97
CA VAL A 234 11.80 20.39 -36.95
C VAL A 234 11.39 21.72 -36.31
N ALA A 235 10.50 21.64 -35.30
CA ALA A 235 9.90 22.79 -34.64
C ALA A 235 10.91 23.58 -33.79
N ASP A 236 11.66 22.92 -32.93
CA ASP A 236 12.57 23.55 -31.95
C ASP A 236 14.06 23.25 -32.21
N LYS A 237 14.38 22.46 -33.24
CA LYS A 237 15.72 22.01 -33.64
C LYS A 237 16.48 21.20 -32.61
N LYS A 238 15.82 20.83 -31.51
CA LYS A 238 16.41 19.98 -30.46
C LYS A 238 16.44 18.51 -30.87
N ILE A 239 17.36 17.79 -30.26
CA ILE A 239 17.55 16.36 -30.53
C ILE A 239 17.06 15.57 -29.30
N TYR A 240 16.19 14.62 -29.56
CA TYR A 240 15.54 13.80 -28.54
C TYR A 240 15.78 12.31 -28.77
N ILE A 241 15.86 11.56 -27.68
CA ILE A 241 15.87 10.10 -27.69
C ILE A 241 14.57 9.61 -27.08
N VAL A 242 13.89 8.69 -27.78
CA VAL A 242 12.60 8.09 -27.41
C VAL A 242 12.54 6.67 -28.00
N ALA A 243 11.75 5.76 -27.42
CA ALA A 243 11.50 4.48 -28.07
C ALA A 243 10.82 4.69 -29.44
N GLU A 244 11.29 3.98 -30.45
CA GLU A 244 10.85 4.14 -31.85
C GLU A 244 9.31 4.06 -31.98
N MET A 245 8.68 3.11 -31.31
CA MET A 245 7.23 2.94 -31.31
C MET A 245 6.47 4.05 -30.58
N ARG A 246 7.15 4.93 -29.86
CA ARG A 246 6.57 5.99 -29.03
C ARG A 246 6.77 7.41 -29.58
N LEU A 247 7.23 7.54 -30.82
CA LEU A 247 7.36 8.83 -31.50
C LEU A 247 6.07 9.67 -31.49
N THR A 248 4.92 9.01 -31.56
CA THR A 248 3.60 9.68 -31.47
C THR A 248 3.32 10.31 -30.10
N GLN A 249 4.01 9.88 -29.04
CA GLN A 249 3.91 10.51 -27.74
C GLN A 249 4.72 11.81 -27.67
N LEU A 250 5.88 11.82 -28.30
CA LEU A 250 6.71 13.01 -28.42
C LEU A 250 6.13 14.02 -29.44
N PHE A 251 5.58 13.51 -30.55
CA PHE A 251 5.01 14.29 -31.64
C PHE A 251 3.52 13.99 -31.84
N PRO A 252 2.61 14.59 -31.05
CA PRO A 252 1.17 14.31 -31.13
C PRO A 252 0.56 14.61 -32.51
N ALA A 253 1.18 15.46 -33.32
CA ALA A 253 0.76 15.76 -34.69
C ALA A 253 0.69 14.48 -35.57
N LEU A 254 1.50 13.47 -35.28
CA LEU A 254 1.48 12.16 -35.96
C LEU A 254 0.15 11.39 -35.78
N ARG A 255 -0.64 11.74 -34.76
CA ARG A 255 -1.96 11.14 -34.49
C ARG A 255 -3.09 11.81 -35.27
N SER A 256 -2.80 12.91 -35.97
CA SER A 256 -3.82 13.66 -36.71
C SER A 256 -4.33 12.85 -37.89
N LYS A 257 -5.68 12.82 -38.11
CA LYS A 257 -6.31 12.25 -39.31
C LYS A 257 -5.89 12.90 -40.62
N LYS A 258 -5.27 14.11 -40.54
CA LYS A 258 -4.74 14.84 -41.71
C LYS A 258 -3.31 14.44 -42.06
N PHE A 259 -2.67 13.65 -41.19
CA PHE A 259 -1.31 13.20 -41.39
C PHE A 259 -1.27 12.06 -42.42
N GLN A 260 -0.38 12.20 -43.41
CA GLN A 260 -0.18 11.19 -44.45
C GLN A 260 1.22 10.56 -44.29
N GLN A 261 1.37 9.31 -44.63
CA GLN A 261 2.65 8.65 -44.66
C GLN A 261 3.61 9.40 -45.60
N GLY A 262 4.78 9.80 -45.08
CA GLY A 262 5.75 10.64 -45.79
C GLY A 262 5.82 12.10 -45.29
N ASP A 263 4.85 12.53 -44.49
CA ASP A 263 4.86 13.88 -43.86
C ASP A 263 5.73 13.95 -42.61
N GLU A 264 6.29 12.80 -42.14
CA GLU A 264 7.14 12.70 -40.95
C GLU A 264 8.32 13.68 -41.00
N ALA A 265 8.94 13.81 -42.18
CA ALA A 265 10.07 14.71 -42.41
C ALA A 265 9.76 16.20 -42.13
N ARG A 266 8.47 16.59 -42.08
CA ARG A 266 8.03 17.94 -41.69
C ARG A 266 7.99 18.13 -40.18
N ILE A 267 8.05 17.02 -39.40
CA ILE A 267 7.92 17.02 -37.94
C ILE A 267 9.27 16.70 -37.31
N TYR A 268 9.95 15.65 -37.78
CA TYR A 268 11.24 15.23 -37.27
C TYR A 268 12.12 14.57 -38.34
N GLU A 269 13.40 14.51 -38.07
CA GLU A 269 14.42 13.79 -38.83
C GLU A 269 15.02 12.71 -37.94
N VAL A 270 15.02 11.46 -38.39
CA VAL A 270 15.72 10.37 -37.69
C VAL A 270 17.22 10.46 -37.97
N LEU A 271 18.02 10.63 -36.91
CA LEU A 271 19.47 10.75 -36.99
C LEU A 271 20.17 9.40 -36.77
N LYS A 272 19.65 8.60 -35.82
CA LYS A 272 20.23 7.32 -35.44
C LYS A 272 19.13 6.40 -34.88
N SER A 273 19.25 5.10 -35.11
CA SER A 273 18.46 4.02 -34.47
C SER A 273 19.40 3.07 -33.78
N PHE A 274 19.04 2.59 -32.61
CA PHE A 274 19.88 1.70 -31.79
C PHE A 274 19.04 0.94 -30.74
N LYS A 275 19.65 -0.04 -30.10
CA LYS A 275 19.02 -0.77 -29.00
C LYS A 275 19.16 -0.01 -27.68
N GLY A 276 18.16 -0.18 -26.76
CA GLY A 276 18.22 0.42 -25.44
C GLY A 276 19.48 0.04 -24.65
N ALA A 277 20.03 -1.14 -24.90
CA ALA A 277 21.32 -1.55 -24.32
C ALA A 277 22.45 -0.54 -24.56
N GLU A 278 22.44 0.21 -25.67
CA GLU A 278 23.46 1.23 -25.96
C GLU A 278 23.32 2.49 -25.11
N LEU A 279 22.15 2.69 -24.45
CA LEU A 279 21.92 3.82 -23.56
C LEU A 279 22.38 3.55 -22.12
N VAL A 280 22.50 2.28 -21.74
CA VAL A 280 22.80 1.87 -20.36
C VAL A 280 24.14 2.46 -19.91
N GLY A 281 24.15 3.07 -18.75
CA GLY A 281 25.33 3.72 -18.16
C GLY A 281 25.57 5.16 -18.63
N ARG A 282 24.87 5.65 -19.66
CA ARG A 282 24.98 7.06 -20.07
C ARG A 282 24.48 7.97 -18.96
N MET A 283 25.20 9.05 -18.73
CA MET A 283 24.90 10.03 -17.68
C MET A 283 24.06 11.17 -18.26
N TYR A 284 23.13 11.69 -17.45
CA TYR A 284 22.31 12.86 -17.81
C TYR A 284 22.39 13.95 -16.74
N GLU A 285 21.99 15.16 -17.08
CA GLU A 285 21.88 16.24 -16.12
C GLU A 285 20.52 16.18 -15.40
N PRO A 286 20.50 16.19 -14.04
CA PRO A 286 19.27 16.14 -13.27
C PRO A 286 18.45 17.43 -13.45
N LEU A 287 17.13 17.32 -13.37
CA LEU A 287 16.22 18.48 -13.40
C LEU A 287 16.36 19.37 -12.16
N PHE A 288 16.67 18.76 -11.04
CA PHE A 288 16.81 19.42 -9.74
C PHE A 288 18.10 18.95 -9.07
N HIS A 289 18.77 19.86 -8.36
CA HIS A 289 20.06 19.58 -7.72
C HIS A 289 19.95 19.18 -6.24
N PHE A 290 18.77 18.80 -5.76
CA PHE A 290 18.56 18.43 -4.34
C PHE A 290 19.42 17.22 -3.91
N TYR A 291 19.68 16.28 -4.81
CA TYR A 291 20.49 15.08 -4.56
C TYR A 291 21.82 15.09 -5.33
N ASP A 292 22.20 16.21 -5.92
CA ASP A 292 23.37 16.32 -6.78
C ASP A 292 24.65 16.56 -5.94
N SER A 293 25.07 15.58 -5.17
CA SER A 293 26.35 15.58 -4.45
C SER A 293 27.40 14.76 -5.22
N ALA A 294 28.70 15.06 -4.99
CA ALA A 294 29.80 14.34 -5.61
C ALA A 294 29.72 12.81 -5.37
N GLU A 295 29.31 12.41 -4.16
CA GLU A 295 29.12 11.02 -3.79
C GLU A 295 28.00 10.36 -4.60
N ARG A 296 26.84 11.02 -4.72
CA ARG A 296 25.69 10.48 -5.45
C ARG A 296 25.89 10.49 -6.95
N ARG A 297 26.64 11.42 -7.51
CA ARG A 297 27.00 11.44 -8.94
C ARG A 297 27.73 10.20 -9.40
N SER A 298 28.39 9.45 -8.50
CA SER A 298 29.06 8.19 -8.84
C SER A 298 28.08 7.05 -9.11
N CYS A 299 26.89 7.08 -8.53
CA CYS A 299 25.90 5.99 -8.60
C CYS A 299 24.53 6.41 -9.19
N ALA A 300 24.15 7.68 -9.14
CA ALA A 300 22.89 8.21 -9.64
C ALA A 300 23.05 8.98 -10.97
N PHE A 301 21.91 9.47 -11.50
CA PHE A 301 21.76 10.27 -12.71
C PHE A 301 22.32 9.60 -13.96
N LYS A 302 22.11 8.29 -14.05
CA LYS A 302 22.50 7.46 -15.19
C LYS A 302 21.30 6.66 -15.72
N VAL A 303 21.43 6.19 -16.94
CA VAL A 303 20.47 5.28 -17.56
C VAL A 303 20.74 3.87 -17.05
N ILE A 304 19.68 3.22 -16.57
CA ILE A 304 19.63 1.80 -16.21
C ILE A 304 18.68 1.05 -17.14
N ALA A 305 18.63 -0.25 -17.08
CA ALA A 305 17.72 -1.06 -17.89
C ALA A 305 16.96 -2.08 -17.05
N ASP A 306 15.68 -2.24 -17.36
CA ASP A 306 14.84 -3.29 -16.82
C ASP A 306 13.73 -3.67 -17.82
N GLU A 307 13.22 -4.91 -17.73
CA GLU A 307 12.22 -5.46 -18.64
C GLU A 307 10.80 -4.90 -18.38
N TYR A 308 10.50 -4.33 -17.20
CA TYR A 308 9.19 -3.74 -16.92
C TYR A 308 8.91 -2.50 -17.80
N VAL A 309 9.94 -1.87 -18.37
CA VAL A 309 9.76 -0.78 -19.35
C VAL A 309 9.23 -1.35 -20.66
N THR A 310 8.01 -1.00 -21.02
CA THR A 310 7.34 -1.49 -22.22
C THR A 310 7.19 -0.42 -23.29
N SER A 311 6.83 -0.85 -24.50
CA SER A 311 6.45 0.05 -25.61
C SER A 311 4.97 0.47 -25.60
N GLU A 312 4.19 0.06 -24.62
CA GLU A 312 2.74 0.29 -24.60
C GLU A 312 2.35 1.66 -24.04
N ALA A 313 3.14 2.21 -23.12
CA ALA A 313 2.86 3.49 -22.47
C ALA A 313 4.07 4.43 -22.46
N GLY A 314 3.82 5.71 -22.25
CA GLY A 314 4.85 6.73 -22.10
C GLY A 314 5.72 6.92 -23.35
N THR A 315 6.99 7.16 -23.14
CA THR A 315 8.03 7.39 -24.16
C THR A 315 8.96 6.19 -24.34
N GLY A 316 8.78 5.13 -23.56
CA GLY A 316 9.74 4.02 -23.46
C GLY A 316 10.98 4.33 -22.63
N ILE A 317 11.00 5.49 -21.96
CA ILE A 317 11.99 5.88 -20.97
C ILE A 317 11.23 6.27 -19.70
N VAL A 318 11.53 5.62 -18.59
CA VAL A 318 10.83 5.80 -17.32
C VAL A 318 11.74 6.54 -16.33
N HIS A 319 11.21 7.60 -15.76
CA HIS A 319 11.82 8.32 -14.65
C HIS A 319 11.79 7.46 -13.38
N GLN A 320 12.90 7.39 -12.66
CA GLN A 320 13.06 6.59 -11.45
C GLN A 320 13.15 7.46 -10.20
N ALA A 321 12.29 7.20 -9.23
CA ALA A 321 12.30 7.80 -7.90
C ALA A 321 12.14 6.72 -6.83
N PRO A 322 13.22 6.02 -6.42
CA PRO A 322 13.17 4.82 -5.57
C PRO A 322 12.48 4.99 -4.22
N ALA A 323 12.34 6.21 -3.73
CA ALA A 323 11.59 6.48 -2.50
C ALA A 323 10.06 6.40 -2.67
N PHE A 324 9.54 6.40 -3.91
CA PHE A 324 8.11 6.54 -4.21
C PHE A 324 7.55 5.42 -5.09
N GLY A 325 8.39 4.69 -5.83
CA GLY A 325 7.98 3.59 -6.70
C GLY A 325 8.54 2.25 -6.23
N GLU A 326 7.70 1.22 -6.14
CA GLU A 326 8.14 -0.14 -5.79
C GLU A 326 9.02 -0.72 -6.91
N ASP A 327 8.63 -0.49 -8.17
CA ASP A 327 9.43 -0.89 -9.34
C ASP A 327 10.71 -0.07 -9.50
N ASP A 328 10.75 1.15 -8.94
CA ASP A 328 11.93 2.03 -8.98
C ASP A 328 12.99 1.64 -7.94
N TYR A 329 12.58 1.00 -6.83
CA TYR A 329 13.42 0.60 -5.71
C TYR A 329 14.13 -0.73 -5.96
#